data_73d64b682ca7bf4cc2db910b065555e5
#
_entry.id   73d64b682ca7bf4cc2db910b065555e5
#
_cell.length_a   1.000
_cell.length_b   1.000
_cell.length_c   1.000
_cell.angle_alpha   90.00
_cell.angle_beta   90.00
_cell.angle_gamma   90.00
#
_symmetry.space_group_name_H-M   'P 1'
#
loop_
_entity.id
_entity.type
_entity.pdbx_description
1 polymer ?
#
loop_
_entity_poly.entity_id
_entity_poly.type
_entity_poly.pdbx_seq_one_letter_code
_entity_poly.pdbx_strand_id
1 'polypeptide(L)'
;MPFRDAKTARQGSRAALFSAAGAIVLWTVGRLVMLHVFIQPSSNYITGDLRYYLWWMSSGQPDSSVLPEYPLPVVWFMRTLYWAGGDTYFPMAFSMTMLLLDAILAVAMWHDGHRAGALWWIVLVPFLGPIMWNRFDMVPAVCMGLAALWYRRHPAACGAMIALGAATKLWPALLILPVISRHR
;
A
#
# COMPACT_ATOMS: atom_id res chain seq x y z
N MET A 1 -41.59 -7.83 -15.18
CA MET A 1 -40.56 -7.47 -14.15
C MET A 1 -40.81 -8.37 -12.94
N PRO A 2 -39.90 -9.28 -12.57
CA PRO A 2 -40.09 -10.09 -11.37
C PRO A 2 -39.74 -9.25 -10.14
N PHE A 3 -40.68 -9.13 -9.22
CA PHE A 3 -40.49 -8.61 -7.88
C PHE A 3 -39.41 -9.45 -7.19
N ARG A 4 -38.19 -8.89 -7.03
CA ARG A 4 -37.19 -9.46 -6.16
C ARG A 4 -37.69 -9.33 -4.72
N ASP A 5 -38.05 -10.47 -4.10
CA ASP A 5 -38.52 -10.52 -2.73
C ASP A 5 -37.60 -9.74 -1.79
N ALA A 6 -38.18 -8.84 -0.98
CA ALA A 6 -37.43 -8.01 0.00
C ALA A 6 -36.61 -8.89 0.99
N LYS A 7 -37.02 -10.13 1.19
CA LYS A 7 -36.30 -11.14 1.99
C LYS A 7 -34.98 -11.55 1.36
N THR A 8 -34.95 -11.83 0.04
CA THR A 8 -33.74 -12.20 -0.70
C THR A 8 -32.74 -11.04 -0.79
N ALA A 9 -33.23 -9.80 -0.92
CA ALA A 9 -32.41 -8.62 -0.91
C ALA A 9 -31.74 -8.39 0.47
N ARG A 10 -32.51 -8.57 1.57
CA ARG A 10 -31.97 -8.46 2.95
C ARG A 10 -30.97 -9.58 3.27
N GLN A 11 -31.19 -10.80 2.83
CA GLN A 11 -30.24 -11.91 3.03
C GLN A 11 -28.94 -11.68 2.27
N GLY A 12 -29.00 -11.23 1.02
CA GLY A 12 -27.82 -10.89 0.23
C GLY A 12 -27.00 -9.74 0.86
N SER A 13 -27.67 -8.72 1.39
CA SER A 13 -27.00 -7.61 2.09
C SER A 13 -26.29 -8.07 3.38
N ARG A 14 -26.95 -8.92 4.19
CA ARG A 14 -26.32 -9.47 5.40
C ARG A 14 -25.11 -10.35 5.09
N ALA A 15 -25.19 -11.24 4.11
CA ALA A 15 -24.08 -12.06 3.69
C ALA A 15 -22.89 -11.23 3.18
N ALA A 16 -23.16 -10.14 2.46
CA ALA A 16 -22.13 -9.21 2.00
C ALA A 16 -21.46 -8.47 3.16
N LEU A 17 -22.23 -8.02 4.17
CA LEU A 17 -21.71 -7.38 5.37
C LEU A 17 -20.86 -8.35 6.21
N PHE A 18 -21.30 -9.58 6.42
CA PHE A 18 -20.52 -10.60 7.13
C PHE A 18 -19.20 -10.92 6.40
N SER A 19 -19.21 -10.98 5.08
CA SER A 19 -18.00 -11.23 4.30
C SER A 19 -17.00 -10.05 4.38
N ALA A 20 -17.47 -8.81 4.37
CA ALA A 20 -16.63 -7.62 4.55
C ALA A 20 -16.06 -7.54 5.97
N ALA A 21 -16.89 -7.77 7.00
CA ALA A 21 -16.43 -7.81 8.38
C ALA A 21 -15.38 -8.92 8.60
N GLY A 22 -15.59 -10.10 8.01
CA GLY A 22 -14.63 -11.20 8.03
C GLY A 22 -13.29 -10.83 7.40
N ALA A 23 -13.31 -10.12 6.26
CA ALA A 23 -12.09 -9.65 5.60
C ALA A 23 -11.35 -8.60 6.44
N ILE A 24 -12.05 -7.68 7.09
CA ILE A 24 -11.47 -6.69 8.00
C ILE A 24 -10.81 -7.38 9.19
N VAL A 25 -11.50 -8.33 9.82
CA VAL A 25 -10.95 -9.11 10.94
C VAL A 25 -9.70 -9.86 10.50
N LEU A 26 -9.75 -10.55 9.37
CA LEU A 26 -8.61 -11.31 8.84
C LEU A 26 -7.41 -10.39 8.54
N TRP A 27 -7.66 -9.22 7.94
CA TRP A 27 -6.63 -8.22 7.69
C TRP A 27 -6.00 -7.75 9.01
N THR A 28 -6.83 -7.36 9.98
CA THR A 28 -6.38 -6.87 11.29
C THR A 28 -5.57 -7.93 12.04
N VAL A 29 -6.10 -9.15 12.14
CA VAL A 29 -5.41 -10.26 12.84
C VAL A 29 -4.09 -10.58 12.16
N GLY A 30 -4.04 -10.67 10.82
CA GLY A 30 -2.81 -10.94 10.08
C GLY A 30 -1.73 -9.88 10.35
N ARG A 31 -2.10 -8.59 10.43
CA ARG A 31 -1.15 -7.49 10.70
C ARG A 31 -0.72 -7.46 12.17
N LEU A 32 -1.62 -7.75 13.10
CA LEU A 32 -1.28 -7.86 14.53
C LEU A 32 -0.35 -9.04 14.81
N VAL A 33 -0.61 -10.20 14.21
CA VAL A 33 0.28 -11.37 14.31
C VAL A 33 1.66 -11.04 13.75
N MET A 34 1.72 -10.40 12.58
CA MET A 34 2.97 -9.97 11.97
C MET A 34 3.72 -8.99 12.87
N LEU A 35 3.05 -7.99 13.44
CA LEU A 35 3.63 -7.08 14.43
C LEU A 35 4.19 -7.84 15.62
N HIS A 36 3.40 -8.73 16.22
CA HIS A 36 3.81 -9.49 17.40
C HIS A 36 5.03 -10.37 17.13
N VAL A 37 5.04 -11.10 16.01
CA VAL A 37 6.14 -12.00 15.64
C VAL A 37 7.45 -11.26 15.38
N PHE A 38 7.37 -10.04 14.82
CA PHE A 38 8.54 -9.31 14.34
C PHE A 38 9.00 -8.14 15.22
N ILE A 39 8.27 -7.80 16.28
CA ILE A 39 8.71 -6.83 17.31
C ILE A 39 9.87 -7.38 18.18
N GLN A 40 10.25 -8.65 18.01
CA GLN A 40 11.33 -9.27 18.77
C GLN A 40 12.68 -8.57 18.53
N PRO A 41 13.55 -8.46 19.59
CA PRO A 41 14.82 -7.71 19.53
C PRO A 41 15.82 -8.21 18.48
N SER A 42 15.65 -9.43 17.98
CA SER A 42 16.49 -10.03 16.92
C SER A 42 16.22 -9.47 15.52
N SER A 43 15.19 -8.63 15.34
CA SER A 43 14.79 -8.08 14.04
C SER A 43 15.58 -6.83 13.61
N ASN A 44 16.78 -6.59 14.15
CA ASN A 44 17.63 -5.44 13.80
C ASN A 44 17.90 -5.29 12.28
N TYR A 45 17.86 -6.40 11.54
CA TYR A 45 18.03 -6.40 10.09
C TYR A 45 16.86 -5.75 9.35
N ILE A 46 15.66 -5.89 9.88
CA ILE A 46 14.40 -5.49 9.24
C ILE A 46 14.10 -4.01 9.46
N THR A 47 14.60 -3.43 10.56
CA THR A 47 14.48 -2.00 10.87
C THR A 47 15.61 -1.15 10.28
N GLY A 48 16.56 -1.78 9.57
CA GLY A 48 17.73 -1.11 9.01
C GLY A 48 17.37 0.02 8.05
N ASP A 49 16.45 -0.24 7.11
CA ASP A 49 16.03 0.76 6.15
C ASP A 49 15.33 1.96 6.82
N LEU A 50 14.48 1.69 7.82
CA LEU A 50 13.76 2.74 8.54
C LEU A 50 14.71 3.63 9.35
N ARG A 51 15.74 3.03 9.98
CA ARG A 51 16.80 3.79 10.66
C ARG A 51 17.66 4.58 9.67
N TYR A 52 17.95 4.03 8.51
CA TYR A 52 18.64 4.70 7.43
C TYR A 52 17.86 5.92 6.93
N TYR A 53 16.55 5.80 6.71
CA TYR A 53 15.70 6.93 6.34
C TYR A 53 15.70 8.01 7.42
N LEU A 54 15.52 7.62 8.70
CA LEU A 54 15.56 8.55 9.83
C LEU A 54 16.89 9.30 9.91
N TRP A 55 18.00 8.59 9.77
CA TRP A 55 19.34 9.19 9.78
C TRP A 55 19.50 10.27 8.70
N TRP A 56 19.05 10.00 7.49
CA TRP A 56 19.07 10.98 6.43
C TRP A 56 18.13 12.16 6.70
N MET A 57 16.94 11.94 7.22
CA MET A 57 15.98 13.02 7.51
C MET A 57 16.48 13.92 8.61
N SER A 58 17.17 13.39 9.64
CA SER A 58 17.73 14.15 10.76
C SER A 58 19.07 14.85 10.45
N SER A 59 19.70 14.51 9.32
CA SER A 59 21.04 14.99 8.98
C SER A 59 21.15 16.49 8.70
N GLY A 60 20.04 17.21 8.48
CA GLY A 60 20.05 18.62 8.10
C GLY A 60 20.59 18.91 6.69
N GLN A 61 20.89 17.88 5.90
CA GLN A 61 21.40 18.02 4.54
C GLN A 61 20.31 18.53 3.59
N PRO A 62 20.68 19.25 2.50
CA PRO A 62 19.72 19.65 1.47
C PRO A 62 19.14 18.44 0.74
N ASP A 63 17.88 18.53 0.26
CA ASP A 63 17.15 17.44 -0.38
C ASP A 63 17.89 16.80 -1.57
N SER A 64 18.71 17.57 -2.27
CA SER A 64 19.51 17.06 -3.40
C SER A 64 20.63 16.08 -3.02
N SER A 65 21.02 16.03 -1.75
CA SER A 65 22.07 15.15 -1.23
C SER A 65 21.56 14.07 -0.28
N VAL A 66 20.27 14.13 0.07
CA VAL A 66 19.61 13.15 0.94
C VAL A 66 19.09 11.98 0.12
N LEU A 67 19.32 10.75 0.58
CA LEU A 67 18.87 9.53 -0.09
C LEU A 67 19.24 9.53 -1.59
N PRO A 68 20.51 9.58 -1.97
CA PRO A 68 20.95 9.79 -3.36
C PRO A 68 20.47 8.71 -4.33
N GLU A 69 20.06 7.55 -3.81
CA GLU A 69 19.50 6.43 -4.57
C GLU A 69 18.00 6.56 -4.84
N TYR A 70 17.33 7.55 -4.21
CA TYR A 70 15.89 7.77 -4.38
C TYR A 70 15.60 9.05 -5.18
N PRO A 71 14.56 9.05 -6.03
CA PRO A 71 14.09 10.28 -6.68
C PRO A 71 13.57 11.31 -5.68
N LEU A 72 13.67 12.60 -6.03
CA LEU A 72 13.23 13.72 -5.18
C LEU A 72 11.80 13.58 -4.61
N PRO A 73 10.78 13.07 -5.35
CA PRO A 73 9.45 12.88 -4.78
C PRO A 73 9.43 11.97 -3.55
N VAL A 74 10.32 10.99 -3.47
CA VAL A 74 10.46 10.12 -2.30
C VAL A 74 11.06 10.90 -1.12
N VAL A 75 12.08 11.72 -1.38
CA VAL A 75 12.68 12.58 -0.36
C VAL A 75 11.63 13.53 0.21
N TRP A 76 10.84 14.20 -0.63
CA TRP A 76 9.78 15.09 -0.19
C TRP A 76 8.71 14.38 0.64
N PHE A 77 8.31 13.18 0.23
CA PHE A 77 7.39 12.36 1.01
C PHE A 77 7.95 12.06 2.41
N MET A 78 9.21 11.63 2.49
CA MET A 78 9.86 11.32 3.77
C MET A 78 10.06 12.58 4.62
N ARG A 79 10.44 13.71 4.02
CA ARG A 79 10.53 15.02 4.72
C ARG A 79 9.20 15.43 5.31
N THR A 80 8.10 15.23 4.60
CA THR A 80 6.76 15.57 5.12
C THR A 80 6.44 14.75 6.37
N LEU A 81 6.74 13.45 6.36
CA LEU A 81 6.54 12.59 7.53
C LEU A 81 7.48 12.98 8.69
N TYR A 82 8.72 13.31 8.37
CA TYR A 82 9.70 13.74 9.36
C TYR A 82 9.31 15.08 9.98
N TRP A 83 8.89 16.06 9.17
CA TRP A 83 8.40 17.35 9.65
C TRP A 83 7.21 17.20 10.60
N ALA A 84 6.30 16.25 10.34
CA ALA A 84 5.14 15.98 11.18
C ALA A 84 5.49 15.25 12.49
N GLY A 85 6.53 14.40 12.51
CA GLY A 85 6.82 13.48 13.60
C GLY A 85 8.16 13.68 14.30
N GLY A 86 9.10 14.38 13.69
CA GLY A 86 10.48 14.50 14.19
C GLY A 86 11.15 13.14 14.37
N ASP A 87 12.29 13.13 15.04
CA ASP A 87 13.07 11.90 15.27
C ASP A 87 12.29 10.80 15.99
N THR A 88 11.45 11.20 16.96
CA THR A 88 10.73 10.25 17.82
C THR A 88 9.61 9.52 17.10
N TYR A 89 8.82 10.25 16.29
CA TYR A 89 7.60 9.69 15.70
C TYR A 89 7.70 9.35 14.21
N PHE A 90 8.78 9.76 13.54
CA PHE A 90 8.99 9.44 12.13
C PHE A 90 8.88 7.94 11.82
N PRO A 91 9.51 7.01 12.59
CA PRO A 91 9.41 5.59 12.32
C PRO A 91 7.96 5.09 12.38
N MET A 92 7.21 5.56 13.36
CA MET A 92 5.80 5.21 13.52
C MET A 92 4.94 5.80 12.40
N ALA A 93 5.14 7.09 12.08
CA ALA A 93 4.40 7.77 11.00
C ALA A 93 4.64 7.09 9.65
N PHE A 94 5.88 6.72 9.35
CA PHE A 94 6.24 5.98 8.14
C PHE A 94 5.53 4.62 8.09
N SER A 95 5.68 3.79 9.12
CA SER A 95 5.08 2.44 9.16
C SER A 95 3.55 2.50 9.11
N MET A 96 2.92 3.46 9.80
CA MET A 96 1.46 3.66 9.74
C MET A 96 0.99 4.10 8.35
N THR A 97 1.78 4.91 7.65
CA THR A 97 1.47 5.30 6.27
C THR A 97 1.54 4.10 5.33
N MET A 98 2.55 3.25 5.45
CA MET A 98 2.64 2.01 4.65
C MET A 98 1.47 1.06 4.96
N LEU A 99 1.09 0.92 6.23
CA LEU A 99 -0.06 0.13 6.66
C LEU A 99 -1.38 0.68 6.10
N LEU A 100 -1.54 2.00 6.08
CA LEU A 100 -2.69 2.66 5.48
C LEU A 100 -2.77 2.38 3.97
N LEU A 101 -1.65 2.45 3.26
CA LEU A 101 -1.58 2.14 1.83
C LEU A 101 -1.95 0.68 1.55
N ASP A 102 -1.48 -0.26 2.36
CA ASP A 102 -1.87 -1.67 2.32
C ASP A 102 -3.41 -1.83 2.46
N ALA A 103 -4.00 -1.17 3.45
CA ALA A 103 -5.44 -1.18 3.66
C ALA A 103 -6.21 -0.55 2.47
N ILE A 104 -5.74 0.57 1.94
CA ILE A 104 -6.35 1.25 0.78
C ILE A 104 -6.42 0.30 -0.42
N LEU A 105 -5.34 -0.43 -0.72
CA LEU A 105 -5.36 -1.37 -1.85
C LEU A 105 -6.30 -2.54 -1.60
N ALA A 106 -6.31 -3.12 -0.40
CA ALA A 106 -7.23 -4.19 -0.04
C ALA A 106 -8.70 -3.76 -0.18
N VAL A 107 -9.04 -2.56 0.32
CA VAL A 107 -10.38 -1.96 0.22
C VAL A 107 -10.74 -1.66 -1.24
N ALA A 108 -9.81 -1.10 -2.03
CA ALA A 108 -10.04 -0.80 -3.44
C ALA A 108 -10.35 -2.07 -4.24
N MET A 109 -9.57 -3.14 -4.06
CA MET A 109 -9.85 -4.43 -4.69
C MET A 109 -11.21 -5.01 -4.27
N TRP A 110 -11.54 -4.89 -2.99
CA TRP A 110 -12.84 -5.37 -2.48
C TRP A 110 -14.01 -4.64 -3.11
N HIS A 111 -13.95 -3.32 -3.17
CA HIS A 111 -15.00 -2.47 -3.73
C HIS A 111 -15.15 -2.60 -5.24
N ASP A 112 -14.06 -2.83 -5.96
CA ASP A 112 -14.10 -3.04 -7.42
C ASP A 112 -14.54 -4.47 -7.82
N GLY A 113 -14.92 -5.30 -6.86
CA GLY A 113 -15.45 -6.64 -7.07
C GLY A 113 -14.38 -7.73 -7.16
N HIS A 114 -13.10 -7.41 -7.02
CA HIS A 114 -11.98 -8.35 -7.02
C HIS A 114 -11.75 -8.99 -5.64
N ARG A 115 -12.82 -9.55 -5.04
CA ARG A 115 -12.79 -10.08 -3.66
C ARG A 115 -11.74 -11.19 -3.46
N ALA A 116 -11.59 -12.08 -4.44
CA ALA A 116 -10.55 -13.09 -4.37
C ALA A 116 -9.14 -12.49 -4.33
N GLY A 117 -8.87 -11.47 -5.17
CA GLY A 117 -7.61 -10.73 -5.15
C GLY A 117 -7.37 -10.03 -3.82
N ALA A 118 -8.42 -9.38 -3.26
CA ALA A 118 -8.34 -8.76 -1.93
C ALA A 118 -8.01 -9.79 -0.83
N LEU A 119 -8.65 -10.95 -0.83
CA LEU A 119 -8.37 -12.01 0.13
C LEU A 119 -6.95 -12.56 -0.01
N TRP A 120 -6.46 -12.78 -1.24
CA TRP A 120 -5.08 -13.17 -1.48
C TRP A 120 -4.11 -12.12 -0.96
N TRP A 121 -4.35 -10.84 -1.22
CA TRP A 121 -3.55 -9.75 -0.69
C TRP A 121 -3.52 -9.76 0.84
N ILE A 122 -4.70 -9.87 1.47
CA ILE A 122 -4.86 -9.89 2.93
C ILE A 122 -4.07 -11.04 3.57
N VAL A 123 -4.11 -12.24 2.94
CA VAL A 123 -3.47 -13.45 3.49
C VAL A 123 -1.97 -13.49 3.19
N LEU A 124 -1.53 -13.10 1.98
CA LEU A 124 -0.14 -13.30 1.58
C LEU A 124 0.80 -12.19 2.07
N VAL A 125 0.31 -10.95 2.16
CA VAL A 125 1.16 -9.81 2.57
C VAL A 125 1.81 -10.00 3.94
N PRO A 126 1.15 -10.56 4.97
CA PRO A 126 1.81 -10.86 6.24
C PRO A 126 3.05 -11.76 6.15
N PHE A 127 3.15 -12.62 5.14
CA PHE A 127 4.33 -13.47 4.94
C PHE A 127 5.57 -12.69 4.47
N LEU A 128 5.41 -11.47 3.97
CA LEU A 128 6.52 -10.57 3.67
C LEU A 128 7.17 -10.02 4.94
N GLY A 129 6.49 -10.15 6.07
CA GLY A 129 6.97 -9.64 7.35
C GLY A 129 7.05 -8.10 7.39
N PRO A 130 7.81 -7.54 8.34
CA PRO A 130 7.90 -6.10 8.57
C PRO A 130 8.54 -5.32 7.41
N ILE A 131 9.18 -5.98 6.45
CA ILE A 131 9.70 -5.35 5.23
C ILE A 131 8.62 -4.51 4.56
N MET A 132 7.39 -4.99 4.56
CA MET A 132 6.26 -4.32 3.97
C MET A 132 5.99 -2.92 4.57
N TRP A 133 6.26 -2.73 5.87
CA TRP A 133 6.00 -1.46 6.56
C TRP A 133 7.24 -0.59 6.73
N ASN A 134 8.41 -1.21 6.70
CA ASN A 134 9.68 -0.54 6.96
C ASN A 134 10.41 -0.14 5.67
N ARG A 135 9.84 -0.49 4.52
CA ARG A 135 10.36 -0.14 3.20
C ARG A 135 9.38 0.70 2.40
N PHE A 136 9.94 1.58 1.58
CA PHE A 136 9.16 2.46 0.71
C PHE A 136 8.44 1.71 -0.43
N ASP A 137 8.72 0.43 -0.64
CA ASP A 137 8.21 -0.38 -1.76
C ASP A 137 6.68 -0.52 -1.78
N MET A 138 6.00 -0.30 -0.65
CA MET A 138 4.54 -0.31 -0.59
C MET A 138 3.92 0.80 -1.47
N VAL A 139 4.53 1.98 -1.55
CA VAL A 139 4.01 3.09 -2.37
C VAL A 139 3.90 2.71 -3.85
N PRO A 140 5.00 2.32 -4.55
CA PRO A 140 4.89 1.90 -5.93
C PRO A 140 4.03 0.64 -6.12
N ALA A 141 4.00 -0.30 -5.17
CA ALA A 141 3.15 -1.48 -5.25
C ALA A 141 1.66 -1.13 -5.24
N VAL A 142 1.24 -0.21 -4.37
CA VAL A 142 -0.15 0.28 -4.31
C VAL A 142 -0.50 1.07 -5.56
N CYS A 143 0.38 1.93 -6.05
CA CYS A 143 0.18 2.64 -7.33
C CYS A 143 -0.07 1.66 -8.47
N MET A 144 0.70 0.58 -8.56
CA MET A 144 0.55 -0.45 -9.58
C MET A 144 -0.75 -1.24 -9.43
N GLY A 145 -1.13 -1.61 -8.20
CA GLY A 145 -2.39 -2.28 -7.90
C GLY A 145 -3.59 -1.43 -8.31
N LEU A 146 -3.61 -0.15 -7.96
CA LEU A 146 -4.66 0.79 -8.33
C LEU A 146 -4.69 1.04 -9.85
N ALA A 147 -3.54 1.17 -10.50
CA ALA A 147 -3.46 1.28 -11.96
C ALA A 147 -4.10 0.06 -12.64
N ALA A 148 -3.81 -1.15 -12.17
CA ALA A 148 -4.38 -2.37 -12.71
C ALA A 148 -5.91 -2.44 -12.51
N LEU A 149 -6.43 -2.01 -11.37
CA LEU A 149 -7.87 -1.94 -11.10
C LEU A 149 -8.59 -0.95 -12.03
N TRP A 150 -7.98 0.22 -12.25
CA TRP A 150 -8.61 1.32 -12.98
C TRP A 150 -8.36 1.30 -14.49
N TYR A 151 -7.52 0.40 -14.96
CA TYR A 151 -7.06 0.31 -16.34
C TYR A 151 -8.17 0.40 -17.41
N ARG A 152 -9.32 -0.25 -17.17
CA ARG A 152 -10.44 -0.27 -18.14
C ARG A 152 -11.46 0.84 -17.94
N ARG A 153 -11.69 1.26 -16.71
CA ARG A 153 -12.79 2.18 -16.34
C ARG A 153 -12.33 3.63 -16.22
N HIS A 154 -11.09 3.83 -15.82
CA HIS A 154 -10.53 5.15 -15.51
C HIS A 154 -9.11 5.31 -16.08
N PRO A 155 -8.95 5.37 -17.42
CA PRO A 155 -7.61 5.34 -18.06
C PRO A 155 -6.72 6.52 -17.62
N ALA A 156 -7.28 7.69 -17.38
CA ALA A 156 -6.52 8.84 -16.88
C ALA A 156 -5.98 8.57 -15.45
N ALA A 157 -6.81 8.02 -14.55
CA ALA A 157 -6.38 7.65 -13.20
C ALA A 157 -5.35 6.51 -13.22
N CYS A 158 -5.51 5.52 -14.12
CA CYS A 158 -4.51 4.48 -14.37
C CYS A 158 -3.17 5.09 -14.76
N GLY A 159 -3.15 5.99 -15.74
CA GLY A 159 -1.93 6.70 -16.17
C GLY A 159 -1.30 7.51 -15.05
N ALA A 160 -2.11 8.21 -14.24
CA ALA A 160 -1.64 8.97 -13.09
C ALA A 160 -0.97 8.07 -12.04
N MET A 161 -1.54 6.90 -11.74
CA MET A 161 -0.94 5.94 -10.81
C MET A 161 0.36 5.35 -11.35
N ILE A 162 0.43 5.02 -12.64
CA ILE A 162 1.69 4.57 -13.26
C ILE A 162 2.76 5.67 -13.16
N ALA A 163 2.41 6.92 -13.49
CA ALA A 163 3.34 8.05 -13.42
C ALA A 163 3.82 8.30 -11.99
N LEU A 164 2.90 8.29 -11.01
CA LEU A 164 3.25 8.45 -9.58
C LEU A 164 4.15 7.31 -9.11
N GLY A 165 3.81 6.07 -9.42
CA GLY A 165 4.65 4.92 -9.09
C GLY A 165 6.04 5.01 -9.73
N ALA A 166 6.13 5.38 -11.02
CA ALA A 166 7.37 5.54 -11.75
C ALA A 166 8.23 6.72 -11.21
N ALA A 167 7.59 7.80 -10.74
CA ALA A 167 8.27 8.92 -10.10
C ALA A 167 8.90 8.54 -8.75
N THR A 168 8.48 7.43 -8.14
CA THR A 168 9.05 6.92 -6.88
C THR A 168 10.06 5.80 -7.09
N LYS A 169 9.81 4.91 -8.04
CA LYS A 169 10.70 3.83 -8.51
C LYS A 169 10.42 3.55 -9.98
N LEU A 170 11.45 3.28 -10.77
CA LEU A 170 11.31 3.14 -12.24
C LEU A 170 10.49 1.93 -12.69
N TRP A 171 10.47 0.82 -11.95
CA TRP A 171 9.84 -0.43 -12.38
C TRP A 171 8.31 -0.32 -12.67
N PRO A 172 7.52 0.56 -12.02
CA PRO A 172 6.12 0.79 -12.40
C PRO A 172 5.93 1.28 -13.84
N ALA A 173 6.92 1.95 -14.42
CA ALA A 173 6.87 2.37 -15.82
C ALA A 173 6.72 1.21 -16.81
N LEU A 174 7.09 -0.01 -16.43
CA LEU A 174 6.93 -1.22 -17.27
C LEU A 174 5.46 -1.52 -17.57
N LEU A 175 4.50 -1.06 -16.75
CA LEU A 175 3.07 -1.20 -17.04
C LEU A 175 2.59 -0.37 -18.24
N ILE A 176 3.38 0.60 -18.70
CA ILE A 176 3.05 1.36 -19.90
C ILE A 176 2.97 0.42 -21.11
N LEU A 177 3.83 -0.58 -21.18
CA LEU A 177 3.91 -1.51 -22.32
C LEU A 177 2.59 -2.25 -22.59
N PRO A 178 1.96 -2.94 -21.61
CA PRO A 178 0.69 -3.61 -21.83
C PRO A 178 -0.48 -2.62 -22.03
N VAL A 179 -0.39 -1.39 -21.48
CA VAL A 179 -1.41 -0.35 -21.69
C VAL A 179 -1.40 0.12 -23.14
N ILE A 180 -0.23 0.41 -23.72
CA ILE A 180 -0.10 0.88 -25.11
C ILE A 180 -0.42 -0.26 -26.09
N SER A 181 0.01 -1.49 -25.83
CA SER A 181 -0.18 -2.62 -26.75
C SER A 181 -1.65 -2.98 -26.99
N ARG A 182 -2.53 -2.62 -26.08
CA ARG A 182 -3.98 -2.90 -26.19
C ARG A 182 -4.77 -1.83 -26.96
N HIS A 183 -4.19 -0.69 -27.21
CA HIS A 183 -4.80 0.39 -27.99
C HIS A 183 -4.44 0.34 -29.49
N ARG A 184 -3.69 -0.70 -29.90
CA ARG A 184 -3.44 -1.06 -31.31
C ARG A 184 -4.30 -2.24 -31.71
#